data_ecac5782208f7b652904000e6a1f33ae
#
_entry.id   ecac5782208f7b652904000e6a1f33ae
#
_cell.length_a   1.000
_cell.length_b   1.000
_cell.length_c   1.000
_cell.angle_alpha   90.00
_cell.angle_beta   90.00
_cell.angle_gamma   90.00
#
_symmetry.space_group_name_H-M   'P 1'
#
loop_
_entity.id
_entity.type
_entity.pdbx_description
1 polymer ?
#
loop_
_entity_poly.entity_id
_entity_poly.type
_entity_poly.pdbx_seq_one_letter_code
_entity_poly.pdbx_strand_id
1 'polypeptide(L)'
;MSDAPRPASPGDLFFTFTRLALQGFGGVLAVAQQELVERKRWLTRQDFVEMLALAQVLPGPNVVNLALMFGDRFFGLRGALAAVCGMLAVPMVIVMALTAAYAEFSRLAFVSGALRGMGAVAAGLIIATAIKLMATLGSNRLGPVLAGVFSLLTFVMIVWLQWPLLWVITGLGSIAVAIAYLRLG
;
A
#
# COMPACT_ATOMS: atom_id res chain seq x y z
N MET A 1 -12.01 -9.62 -28.60
CA MET A 1 -11.02 -8.72 -27.98
C MET A 1 -11.69 -7.36 -27.87
N SER A 2 -12.01 -6.95 -26.65
CA SER A 2 -12.80 -5.74 -26.40
C SER A 2 -12.05 -4.49 -26.86
N ASP A 3 -12.78 -3.58 -27.52
CA ASP A 3 -12.34 -2.22 -27.93
C ASP A 3 -12.04 -1.29 -26.71
N ALA A 4 -11.38 -1.83 -25.69
CA ALA A 4 -10.96 -1.02 -24.55
C ALA A 4 -9.89 -0.02 -24.98
N PRO A 5 -10.01 1.25 -24.62
CA PRO A 5 -8.98 2.24 -24.88
C PRO A 5 -7.62 1.73 -24.37
N ARG A 6 -6.56 2.02 -25.12
CA ARG A 6 -5.19 1.62 -24.76
C ARG A 6 -4.36 2.85 -24.45
N PRO A 7 -3.32 2.74 -23.61
CA PRO A 7 -2.35 3.83 -23.48
C PRO A 7 -1.76 4.19 -24.84
N ALA A 8 -1.67 5.48 -25.13
CA ALA A 8 -1.19 5.94 -26.44
C ALA A 8 0.35 5.82 -26.57
N SER A 9 1.07 5.91 -25.46
CA SER A 9 2.53 5.88 -25.43
C SER A 9 3.07 5.53 -24.04
N PRO A 10 4.36 5.16 -23.91
CA PRO A 10 5.01 5.04 -22.61
C PRO A 10 4.95 6.33 -21.78
N GLY A 11 4.95 7.50 -22.42
CA GLY A 11 4.76 8.79 -21.74
C GLY A 11 3.39 8.93 -21.09
N ASP A 12 2.33 8.44 -21.73
CA ASP A 12 0.97 8.43 -21.14
C ASP A 12 0.92 7.56 -19.87
N LEU A 13 1.65 6.44 -19.85
CA LEU A 13 1.84 5.63 -18.67
C LEU A 13 2.56 6.41 -17.56
N PHE A 14 3.68 7.04 -17.90
CA PHE A 14 4.45 7.82 -16.93
C PHE A 14 3.58 8.88 -16.25
N PHE A 15 2.87 9.70 -16.99
CA PHE A 15 2.03 10.76 -16.42
C PHE A 15 0.84 10.22 -15.65
N THR A 16 0.23 9.12 -16.12
CA THR A 16 -0.90 8.49 -15.42
C THR A 16 -0.46 7.91 -14.08
N PHE A 17 0.65 7.19 -14.05
CA PHE A 17 1.17 6.62 -12.80
C PHE A 17 1.77 7.67 -11.86
N THR A 18 2.34 8.77 -12.38
CA THR A 18 2.73 9.93 -11.58
C THR A 18 1.51 10.54 -10.87
N ARG A 19 0.43 10.77 -11.59
CA ARG A 19 -0.80 11.30 -11.03
C ARG A 19 -1.38 10.37 -9.97
N LEU A 20 -1.38 9.08 -10.24
CA LEU A 20 -1.82 8.05 -9.32
C LEU A 20 -0.99 8.06 -8.02
N ALA A 21 0.33 8.17 -8.11
CA ALA A 21 1.23 8.26 -6.97
C ALA A 21 0.96 9.50 -6.11
N LEU A 22 0.72 10.65 -6.73
CA LEU A 22 0.44 11.91 -6.03
C LEU A 22 -0.95 11.96 -5.40
N GLN A 23 -1.91 11.21 -5.89
CA GLN A 23 -3.27 11.14 -5.37
C GLN A 23 -3.52 9.97 -4.40
N GLY A 24 -2.54 9.10 -4.21
CA GLY A 24 -2.67 7.86 -3.44
C GLY A 24 -2.85 8.00 -1.93
N PHE A 25 -3.01 9.20 -1.41
CA PHE A 25 -3.28 9.45 0.00
C PHE A 25 -4.66 8.89 0.39
N GLY A 26 -4.68 7.92 1.28
CA GLY A 26 -5.91 7.27 1.76
C GLY A 26 -6.27 5.95 1.09
N GLY A 27 -5.50 5.50 0.11
CA GLY A 27 -5.70 4.18 -0.51
C GLY A 27 -5.29 4.14 -1.97
N VAL A 28 -4.02 3.92 -2.23
CA VAL A 28 -3.44 3.88 -3.60
C VAL A 28 -4.18 2.89 -4.51
N LEU A 29 -4.66 1.77 -3.98
CA LEU A 29 -5.42 0.77 -4.75
C LEU A 29 -6.76 1.29 -5.25
N ALA A 30 -7.49 2.03 -4.42
CA ALA A 30 -8.77 2.64 -4.81
C ALA A 30 -8.55 3.68 -5.91
N VAL A 31 -7.50 4.50 -5.79
CA VAL A 31 -7.13 5.49 -6.81
C VAL A 31 -6.69 4.79 -8.11
N ALA A 32 -5.93 3.69 -8.02
CA ALA A 32 -5.51 2.91 -9.18
C ALA A 32 -6.71 2.31 -9.92
N GLN A 33 -7.67 1.72 -9.18
CA GLN A 33 -8.90 1.20 -9.76
C GLN A 33 -9.70 2.32 -10.44
N GLN A 34 -9.91 3.45 -9.76
CA GLN A 34 -10.64 4.58 -10.32
C GLN A 34 -9.98 5.12 -11.58
N GLU A 35 -8.66 5.30 -11.59
CA GLU A 35 -7.94 5.85 -12.74
C GLU A 35 -7.88 4.87 -13.91
N LEU A 36 -7.53 3.60 -13.68
CA LEU A 36 -7.31 2.62 -14.76
C LEU A 36 -8.60 1.99 -15.29
N VAL A 37 -9.62 1.80 -14.44
CA VAL A 37 -10.88 1.14 -14.80
C VAL A 37 -11.98 2.14 -15.13
N GLU A 38 -12.19 3.16 -14.29
CA GLU A 38 -13.36 4.04 -14.43
C GLU A 38 -13.05 5.22 -15.36
N ARG A 39 -11.88 5.84 -15.21
CA ARG A 39 -11.51 7.07 -15.90
C ARG A 39 -10.86 6.82 -17.26
N LYS A 40 -9.76 6.07 -17.28
CA LYS A 40 -9.04 5.74 -18.50
C LYS A 40 -9.65 4.55 -19.25
N ARG A 41 -10.35 3.68 -18.53
CA ARG A 41 -10.97 2.46 -19.07
C ARG A 41 -9.98 1.55 -19.81
N TRP A 42 -8.72 1.58 -19.37
CA TRP A 42 -7.67 0.73 -19.92
C TRP A 42 -7.77 -0.72 -19.48
N LEU A 43 -8.43 -0.95 -18.34
CA LEU A 43 -8.72 -2.28 -17.80
C LEU A 43 -10.21 -2.42 -17.52
N THR A 44 -10.73 -3.64 -17.68
CA THR A 44 -11.99 -4.02 -17.07
C THR A 44 -11.80 -4.22 -15.56
N ARG A 45 -12.89 -4.20 -14.80
CA ARG A 45 -12.82 -4.48 -13.35
C ARG A 45 -12.23 -5.87 -13.08
N GLN A 46 -12.56 -6.85 -13.94
CA GLN A 46 -12.04 -8.21 -13.84
C GLN A 46 -10.52 -8.24 -14.11
N ASP A 47 -10.06 -7.66 -15.22
CA ASP A 47 -8.62 -7.57 -15.54
C ASP A 47 -7.82 -6.90 -14.41
N PHE A 48 -8.40 -5.85 -13.78
CA PHE A 48 -7.75 -5.16 -12.66
C PHE A 48 -7.58 -6.09 -11.45
N VAL A 49 -8.62 -6.85 -11.09
CA VAL A 49 -8.57 -7.79 -9.96
C VAL A 49 -7.58 -8.92 -10.23
N GLU A 50 -7.57 -9.48 -11.44
CA GLU A 50 -6.63 -10.53 -11.83
C GLU A 50 -5.18 -10.03 -11.78
N MET A 51 -4.92 -8.84 -12.35
CA MET A 51 -3.59 -8.23 -12.32
C MET A 51 -3.15 -7.89 -10.91
N LEU A 52 -4.06 -7.41 -10.06
CA LEU A 52 -3.78 -7.11 -8.66
C LEU A 52 -3.44 -8.39 -7.88
N ALA A 53 -4.18 -9.49 -8.11
CA ALA A 53 -3.89 -10.77 -7.47
C ALA A 53 -2.48 -11.27 -7.81
N LEU A 54 -2.07 -11.16 -9.07
CA LEU A 54 -0.72 -11.48 -9.49
C LEU A 54 0.33 -10.54 -8.87
N ALA A 55 0.04 -9.25 -8.83
CA ALA A 55 0.93 -8.25 -8.23
C ALA A 55 1.18 -8.50 -6.72
N GLN A 56 0.21 -9.10 -6.02
CA GLN A 56 0.34 -9.45 -4.59
C GLN A 56 1.24 -10.67 -4.33
N VAL A 57 1.44 -11.53 -5.32
CA VAL A 57 2.35 -12.69 -5.21
C VAL A 57 3.81 -12.25 -5.37
N LEU A 58 4.05 -11.17 -6.11
CA LEU A 58 5.41 -10.65 -6.33
C LEU A 58 5.91 -9.92 -5.07
N PRO A 59 7.19 -10.10 -4.71
CA PRO A 59 7.79 -9.34 -3.62
C PRO A 59 7.85 -7.84 -3.96
N GLY A 60 7.49 -6.98 -3.01
CA GLY A 60 7.51 -5.54 -3.16
C GLY A 60 6.13 -4.87 -3.03
N PRO A 61 6.05 -3.55 -3.20
CA PRO A 61 4.80 -2.82 -3.10
C PRO A 61 3.82 -3.20 -4.22
N ASN A 62 2.65 -3.72 -3.86
CA ASN A 62 1.65 -4.25 -4.81
C ASN A 62 1.32 -3.31 -5.96
N VAL A 63 1.23 -2.00 -5.68
CA VAL A 63 0.86 -1.03 -6.72
C VAL A 63 2.02 -0.74 -7.67
N VAL A 64 3.28 -0.84 -7.21
CA VAL A 64 4.46 -0.75 -8.08
C VAL A 64 4.54 -1.99 -8.96
N ASN A 65 4.29 -3.18 -8.40
CA ASN A 65 4.22 -4.42 -9.17
C ASN A 65 3.10 -4.35 -10.23
N LEU A 66 1.93 -3.83 -9.86
CA LEU A 66 0.83 -3.60 -10.79
C LEU A 66 1.21 -2.63 -11.91
N ALA A 67 1.90 -1.52 -11.59
CA ALA A 67 2.38 -0.55 -12.57
C ALA A 67 3.37 -1.18 -13.54
N LEU A 68 4.32 -1.99 -13.02
CA LEU A 68 5.30 -2.71 -13.81
C LEU A 68 4.62 -3.67 -14.79
N MET A 69 3.73 -4.53 -14.29
CA MET A 69 3.01 -5.53 -15.09
C MET A 69 2.10 -4.87 -16.13
N PHE A 70 1.42 -3.79 -15.75
CA PHE A 70 0.57 -3.04 -16.66
C PHE A 70 1.40 -2.41 -17.80
N GLY A 71 2.51 -1.76 -17.45
CA GLY A 71 3.40 -1.16 -18.45
C GLY A 71 3.99 -2.19 -19.39
N ASP A 72 4.43 -3.32 -18.86
CA ASP A 72 5.00 -4.44 -19.65
C ASP A 72 3.97 -5.03 -20.63
N ARG A 73 2.71 -5.18 -20.21
CA ARG A 73 1.63 -5.70 -21.06
C ARG A 73 1.42 -4.90 -22.35
N PHE A 74 1.63 -3.57 -22.32
CA PHE A 74 1.34 -2.69 -23.48
C PHE A 74 2.57 -2.31 -24.29
N PHE A 75 3.71 -2.09 -23.66
CA PHE A 75 4.93 -1.59 -24.33
C PHE A 75 6.19 -2.35 -23.90
N GLY A 76 6.06 -3.55 -23.34
CA GLY A 76 7.19 -4.32 -22.85
C GLY A 76 8.02 -3.56 -21.82
N LEU A 77 9.30 -3.82 -21.74
CA LEU A 77 10.21 -3.22 -20.77
C LEU A 77 10.18 -1.67 -20.75
N ARG A 78 9.98 -1.03 -21.91
CA ARG A 78 9.88 0.43 -22.01
C ARG A 78 8.64 0.95 -21.28
N GLY A 79 7.52 0.24 -21.41
CA GLY A 79 6.28 0.56 -20.69
C GLY A 79 6.40 0.32 -19.21
N ALA A 80 6.98 -0.81 -18.81
CA ALA A 80 7.25 -1.15 -17.43
C ALA A 80 8.09 -0.08 -16.73
N LEU A 81 9.21 0.30 -17.34
CA LEU A 81 10.09 1.35 -16.81
C LEU A 81 9.38 2.70 -16.74
N ALA A 82 8.63 3.09 -17.79
CA ALA A 82 7.89 4.35 -17.80
C ALA A 82 6.84 4.41 -16.68
N ALA A 83 6.09 3.33 -16.46
CA ALA A 83 5.08 3.25 -15.41
C ALA A 83 5.70 3.32 -13.99
N VAL A 84 6.76 2.55 -13.76
CA VAL A 84 7.48 2.53 -12.47
C VAL A 84 8.17 3.87 -12.21
N CYS A 85 8.86 4.43 -13.21
CA CYS A 85 9.47 5.76 -13.08
C CYS A 85 8.42 6.84 -12.81
N GLY A 86 7.27 6.80 -13.48
CA GLY A 86 6.16 7.71 -13.21
C GLY A 86 5.67 7.63 -11.78
N MET A 87 5.63 6.42 -11.21
CA MET A 87 5.18 6.21 -9.84
C MET A 87 6.19 6.65 -8.78
N LEU A 88 7.48 6.55 -9.06
CA LEU A 88 8.55 6.80 -8.09
C LEU A 88 9.26 8.14 -8.26
N ALA A 89 9.50 8.61 -9.49
CA ALA A 89 10.38 9.74 -9.75
C ALA A 89 9.87 11.05 -9.13
N VAL A 90 8.60 11.39 -9.36
CA VAL A 90 8.06 12.66 -8.85
C VAL A 90 7.93 12.67 -7.33
N PRO A 91 7.36 11.66 -6.66
CA PRO A 91 7.40 11.58 -5.20
C PRO A 91 8.82 11.62 -4.63
N MET A 92 9.78 10.95 -5.27
CA MET A 92 11.18 10.96 -4.85
C MET A 92 11.78 12.38 -4.92
N VAL A 93 11.58 13.10 -6.02
CA VAL A 93 12.04 14.49 -6.17
C VAL A 93 11.40 15.39 -5.10
N ILE A 94 10.11 15.23 -4.83
CA ILE A 94 9.42 16.00 -3.78
C ILE A 94 10.05 15.71 -2.41
N VAL A 95 10.28 14.44 -2.06
CA VAL A 95 10.90 14.07 -0.78
C VAL A 95 12.33 14.63 -0.68
N MET A 96 13.12 14.54 -1.74
CA MET A 96 14.47 15.11 -1.77
C MET A 96 14.46 16.63 -1.59
N ALA A 97 13.56 17.34 -2.28
CA ALA A 97 13.42 18.77 -2.13
C ALA A 97 12.99 19.17 -0.72
N LEU A 98 12.03 18.45 -0.12
CA LEU A 98 11.60 18.66 1.26
C LEU A 98 12.73 18.37 2.26
N THR A 99 13.53 17.33 2.02
CA THR A 99 14.68 16.99 2.87
C THR A 99 15.75 18.08 2.81
N ALA A 100 16.05 18.60 1.61
CA ALA A 100 16.97 19.71 1.44
C ALA A 100 16.46 20.99 2.14
N ALA A 101 15.18 21.31 1.95
CA ALA A 101 14.56 22.44 2.65
C ALA A 101 14.59 22.26 4.18
N TYR A 102 14.32 21.04 4.67
CA TYR A 102 14.41 20.75 6.09
C TYR A 102 15.84 20.95 6.64
N ALA A 103 16.87 20.54 5.92
CA ALA A 103 18.27 20.72 6.36
C ALA A 103 18.60 22.18 6.61
N GLU A 104 18.07 23.11 5.79
CA GLU A 104 18.27 24.55 5.93
C GLU A 104 17.41 25.15 7.05
N PHE A 105 16.13 24.76 7.14
CA PHE A 105 15.15 25.38 8.02
C PHE A 105 14.86 24.62 9.32
N SER A 106 15.58 23.51 9.60
CA SER A 106 15.35 22.66 10.78
C SER A 106 15.45 23.37 12.13
N ARG A 107 16.20 24.47 12.20
CA ARG A 107 16.38 25.28 13.41
C ARG A 107 15.19 26.18 13.74
N LEU A 108 14.26 26.37 12.82
CA LEU A 108 13.09 27.18 13.04
C LEU A 108 12.07 26.43 13.90
N ALA A 109 11.62 27.03 14.98
CA ALA A 109 10.61 26.46 15.89
C ALA A 109 9.31 26.08 15.16
N PHE A 110 8.92 26.85 14.16
CA PHE A 110 7.77 26.58 13.32
C PHE A 110 7.91 25.26 12.55
N VAL A 111 9.08 24.97 11.98
CA VAL A 111 9.33 23.73 11.22
C VAL A 111 9.24 22.51 12.12
N SER A 112 9.85 22.59 13.31
CA SER A 112 9.77 21.50 14.29
C SER A 112 8.34 21.28 14.78
N GLY A 113 7.57 22.36 14.98
CA GLY A 113 6.15 22.31 15.33
C GLY A 113 5.30 21.67 14.25
N ALA A 114 5.51 22.07 12.98
CA ALA A 114 4.81 21.48 11.83
C ALA A 114 5.08 19.97 11.72
N LEU A 115 6.32 19.53 11.83
CA LEU A 115 6.68 18.11 11.77
C LEU A 115 6.06 17.29 12.92
N ARG A 116 6.03 17.82 14.14
CA ARG A 116 5.34 17.17 15.26
C ARG A 116 3.85 17.05 14.99
N GLY A 117 3.22 18.09 14.44
CA GLY A 117 1.81 18.06 14.05
C GLY A 117 1.54 17.00 12.97
N MET A 118 2.36 16.95 11.92
CA MET A 118 2.27 15.93 10.87
C MET A 118 2.45 14.51 11.43
N GLY A 119 3.42 14.32 12.33
CA GLY A 119 3.62 13.04 13.00
C GLY A 119 2.42 12.60 13.84
N ALA A 120 1.79 13.54 14.56
CA ALA A 120 0.57 13.27 15.33
C ALA A 120 -0.61 12.85 14.43
N VAL A 121 -0.80 13.53 13.31
CA VAL A 121 -1.83 13.18 12.32
C VAL A 121 -1.57 11.80 11.71
N ALA A 122 -0.32 11.50 11.34
CA ALA A 122 0.06 10.19 10.80
C ALA A 122 -0.19 9.07 11.82
N ALA A 123 0.20 9.29 13.09
CA ALA A 123 -0.10 8.33 14.18
C ALA A 123 -1.61 8.13 14.35
N GLY A 124 -2.39 9.21 14.32
CA GLY A 124 -3.85 9.13 14.40
C GLY A 124 -4.47 8.32 13.25
N LEU A 125 -3.98 8.49 12.02
CA LEU A 125 -4.44 7.72 10.87
C LEU A 125 -4.09 6.22 10.99
N ILE A 126 -2.91 5.89 11.51
CA ILE A 126 -2.50 4.49 11.75
C ILE A 126 -3.43 3.87 12.79
N ILE A 127 -3.69 4.56 13.90
CA ILE A 127 -4.60 4.09 14.96
C ILE A 127 -6.02 3.92 14.41
N ALA A 128 -6.54 4.90 13.66
CA ALA A 128 -7.86 4.83 13.06
C ALA A 128 -7.99 3.64 12.09
N THR A 129 -6.94 3.37 11.31
CA THR A 129 -6.89 2.22 10.40
C THR A 129 -6.87 0.91 11.19
N ALA A 130 -6.10 0.82 12.28
CA ALA A 130 -6.08 -0.34 13.14
C ALA A 130 -7.46 -0.62 13.76
N ILE A 131 -8.15 0.41 14.27
CA ILE A 131 -9.52 0.28 14.82
C ILE A 131 -10.49 -0.19 13.73
N LYS A 132 -10.40 0.37 12.52
CA LYS A 132 -11.24 -0.05 11.40
C LYS A 132 -11.01 -1.51 11.01
N LEU A 133 -9.75 -1.96 11.01
CA LEU A 133 -9.42 -3.37 10.76
C LEU A 133 -9.92 -4.27 11.89
N MET A 134 -9.85 -3.85 13.16
CA MET A 134 -10.40 -4.60 14.28
C MET A 134 -11.91 -4.82 14.15
N ALA A 135 -12.66 -3.85 13.64
CA ALA A 135 -14.09 -4.00 13.38
C ALA A 135 -14.41 -5.13 12.38
N THR A 136 -13.51 -5.42 11.42
CA THR A 136 -13.69 -6.51 10.47
C THR A 136 -13.39 -7.90 11.06
N LEU A 137 -12.70 -7.97 12.21
CA LEU A 137 -12.40 -9.24 12.89
C LEU A 137 -13.64 -9.90 13.51
N GLY A 138 -14.74 -9.16 13.71
CA GLY A 138 -15.99 -9.68 14.21
C GLY A 138 -16.63 -10.76 13.32
N SER A 139 -16.31 -10.79 12.02
CA SER A 139 -16.74 -11.80 11.06
C SER A 139 -15.74 -12.96 10.87
N ASN A 140 -14.65 -12.97 11.63
CA ASN A 140 -13.62 -13.99 11.49
C ASN A 140 -14.07 -15.30 12.18
N ARG A 141 -13.81 -16.43 11.55
CA ARG A 141 -14.13 -17.79 12.05
C ARG A 141 -13.42 -18.14 13.36
N LEU A 142 -12.33 -17.47 13.70
CA LEU A 142 -11.63 -17.63 14.99
C LEU A 142 -12.43 -17.05 16.19
N GLY A 143 -13.40 -16.19 15.92
CA GLY A 143 -14.15 -15.46 16.93
C GLY A 143 -13.44 -14.21 17.46
N PRO A 144 -14.19 -13.20 17.93
CA PRO A 144 -13.64 -11.91 18.33
C PRO A 144 -12.71 -11.99 19.56
N VAL A 145 -12.95 -12.94 20.46
CA VAL A 145 -12.15 -13.10 21.69
C VAL A 145 -10.73 -13.58 21.35
N LEU A 146 -10.60 -14.63 20.54
CA LEU A 146 -9.29 -15.14 20.13
C LEU A 146 -8.53 -14.11 19.28
N ALA A 147 -9.21 -13.45 18.34
CA ALA A 147 -8.61 -12.40 17.57
C ALA A 147 -8.10 -11.24 18.44
N GLY A 148 -8.86 -10.86 19.48
CA GLY A 148 -8.44 -9.87 20.46
C GLY A 148 -7.23 -10.31 21.29
N VAL A 149 -7.19 -11.56 21.74
CA VAL A 149 -6.04 -12.12 22.47
C VAL A 149 -4.78 -12.13 21.60
N PHE A 150 -4.86 -12.60 20.36
CA PHE A 150 -3.72 -12.58 19.44
C PHE A 150 -3.24 -11.15 19.13
N SER A 151 -4.16 -10.21 18.97
CA SER A 151 -3.82 -8.79 18.74
C SER A 151 -3.10 -8.20 19.94
N LEU A 152 -3.59 -8.47 21.16
CA LEU A 152 -2.98 -8.00 22.40
C LEU A 152 -1.59 -8.62 22.60
N LEU A 153 -1.45 -9.92 22.39
CA LEU A 153 -0.15 -10.61 22.49
C LEU A 153 0.85 -10.04 21.48
N THR A 154 0.43 -9.85 20.24
CA THR A 154 1.27 -9.23 19.20
C THR A 154 1.71 -7.83 19.62
N PHE A 155 0.80 -7.03 20.16
CA PHE A 155 1.11 -5.68 20.62
C PHE A 155 2.14 -5.70 21.76
N VAL A 156 1.93 -6.55 22.79
CA VAL A 156 2.86 -6.68 23.92
C VAL A 156 4.24 -7.16 23.45
N MET A 157 4.29 -8.17 22.58
CA MET A 157 5.57 -8.70 22.08
C MET A 157 6.36 -7.65 21.27
N ILE A 158 5.69 -6.84 20.45
CA ILE A 158 6.36 -5.83 19.63
C ILE A 158 6.73 -4.60 20.47
N VAL A 159 5.80 -4.07 21.28
CA VAL A 159 5.98 -2.79 21.97
C VAL A 159 6.81 -2.93 23.25
N TRP A 160 6.56 -3.96 24.04
CA TRP A 160 7.25 -4.14 25.32
C TRP A 160 8.46 -5.07 25.24
N LEU A 161 8.32 -6.22 24.57
CA LEU A 161 9.44 -7.16 24.44
C LEU A 161 10.39 -6.80 23.29
N GLN A 162 10.01 -5.86 22.41
CA GLN A 162 10.83 -5.42 21.28
C GLN A 162 11.29 -6.59 20.35
N TRP A 163 10.48 -7.63 20.27
CA TRP A 163 10.81 -8.77 19.42
C TRP A 163 10.73 -8.41 17.95
N PRO A 164 11.64 -8.92 17.11
CA PRO A 164 11.58 -8.72 15.68
C PRO A 164 10.24 -9.21 15.12
N LEU A 165 9.61 -8.40 14.27
CA LEU A 165 8.30 -8.67 13.68
C LEU A 165 8.20 -10.05 13.03
N LEU A 166 9.31 -10.51 12.39
CA LEU A 166 9.38 -11.81 11.74
C LEU A 166 9.09 -12.97 12.71
N TRP A 167 9.69 -12.95 13.91
CA TRP A 167 9.47 -14.00 14.92
C TRP A 167 8.06 -13.98 15.49
N VAL A 168 7.49 -12.79 15.63
CA VAL A 168 6.12 -12.64 16.14
C VAL A 168 5.12 -13.17 15.09
N ILE A 169 5.30 -12.82 13.81
CA ILE A 169 4.42 -13.29 12.73
C ILE A 169 4.54 -14.79 12.55
N THR A 170 5.76 -15.35 12.50
CA THR A 170 5.94 -16.78 12.30
C THR A 170 5.46 -17.59 13.50
N GLY A 171 5.73 -17.14 14.72
CA GLY A 171 5.32 -17.85 15.95
C GLY A 171 3.80 -17.77 16.18
N LEU A 172 3.27 -16.56 16.39
CA LEU A 172 1.83 -16.38 16.65
C LEU A 172 0.98 -16.72 15.42
N GLY A 173 1.47 -16.43 14.20
CA GLY A 173 0.78 -16.76 12.97
C GLY A 173 0.61 -18.27 12.79
N SER A 174 1.67 -19.06 13.03
CA SER A 174 1.59 -20.52 12.96
C SER A 174 0.60 -21.10 13.97
N ILE A 175 0.60 -20.58 15.19
CA ILE A 175 -0.35 -20.99 16.24
C ILE A 175 -1.78 -20.64 15.83
N ALA A 176 -2.01 -19.42 15.32
CA ALA A 176 -3.32 -18.97 14.88
C ALA A 176 -3.86 -19.83 13.72
N VAL A 177 -2.99 -20.18 12.76
CA VAL A 177 -3.34 -21.07 11.64
C VAL A 177 -3.66 -22.48 12.14
N ALA A 178 -2.86 -23.04 13.06
CA ALA A 178 -3.13 -24.35 13.63
C ALA A 178 -4.48 -24.40 14.37
N ILE A 179 -4.78 -23.38 15.18
CA ILE A 179 -6.07 -23.28 15.90
C ILE A 179 -7.23 -23.14 14.88
N ALA A 180 -7.04 -22.32 13.83
CA ALA A 180 -8.04 -22.17 12.80
C ALA A 180 -8.31 -23.50 12.07
N TYR A 181 -7.27 -24.25 11.76
CA TYR A 181 -7.38 -25.55 11.09
C TYR A 181 -8.12 -26.57 11.97
N LEU A 182 -7.81 -26.65 13.28
CA LEU A 182 -8.49 -27.54 14.23
C LEU A 182 -9.97 -27.18 14.45
N ARG A 183 -10.38 -25.93 14.21
CA ARG A 183 -11.78 -25.51 14.32
C ARG A 183 -12.59 -25.65 13.04
N LEU A 184 -11.92 -25.86 11.92
CA LEU A 184 -12.53 -26.01 10.58
C LEU A 184 -12.74 -27.48 10.20
N GLY A 185 -12.09 -28.42 10.87
CA GLY A 185 -12.35 -29.86 10.78
C GLY A 185 -13.28 -30.32 11.89
#